data_4409c61ee0bc3ba2f03af1146a0c761e
#
_entry.id   4409c61ee0bc3ba2f03af1146a0c761e
#
_cell.length_a   1.000
_cell.length_b   1.000
_cell.length_c   1.000
_cell.angle_alpha   90.00
_cell.angle_beta   90.00
_cell.angle_gamma   90.00
#
_symmetry.space_group_name_H-M   'P 1'
#
loop_
_entity.id
_entity.type
_entity.pdbx_description
1 polymer ?
#
loop_
_entity_poly.entity_id
_entity_poly.type
_entity_poly.pdbx_seq_one_letter_code
_entity_poly.pdbx_strand_id
1 'polypeptide(L)'
;MGLAAVILLALGLVTALTIIVNKQRQDANRNNNPCSNRPVTIQVEGDKAYRPRKAHIDDAGWDIRTAEDVHLAPGERALVTTGIKLGIPTGYCALVLPRSGTAHKLGVTLNNAPGLIDAGYQGTVYLNLINHGDKAL
;
A
#
# COMPACT_ATOMS: atom_id res chain seq x y z
N MET A 1 38.91 -12.45 -15.82
CA MET A 1 37.55 -12.97 -16.01
C MET A 1 36.96 -13.16 -14.64
N GLY A 2 36.26 -12.15 -14.11
CA GLY A 2 35.65 -12.15 -12.79
C GLY A 2 34.13 -12.33 -12.94
N LEU A 3 33.63 -13.46 -12.41
CA LEU A 3 32.21 -13.74 -12.30
C LEU A 3 31.61 -12.72 -11.33
N ALA A 4 30.80 -11.78 -11.84
CA ALA A 4 29.92 -10.97 -11.00
C ALA A 4 28.81 -11.90 -10.52
N ALA A 5 28.85 -12.25 -9.25
CA ALA A 5 27.75 -12.92 -8.58
C ALA A 5 26.58 -11.94 -8.51
N VAL A 6 25.59 -12.18 -9.34
CA VAL A 6 24.25 -11.56 -9.20
C VAL A 6 23.64 -12.19 -7.97
N ILE A 7 23.73 -11.51 -6.84
CA ILE A 7 22.96 -11.88 -5.65
C ILE A 7 21.52 -11.50 -5.94
N LEU A 8 20.74 -12.45 -6.38
CA LEU A 8 19.31 -12.36 -6.53
C LEU A 8 18.71 -12.38 -5.11
N LEU A 9 18.72 -11.25 -4.44
CA LEU A 9 17.91 -11.07 -3.24
C LEU A 9 16.47 -10.85 -3.72
N ALA A 10 15.69 -11.93 -3.71
CA ALA A 10 14.23 -11.88 -3.78
C ALA A 10 13.69 -11.20 -2.52
N LEU A 11 13.95 -9.91 -2.39
CA LEU A 11 13.29 -9.05 -1.42
C LEU A 11 11.97 -8.63 -2.05
N GLY A 12 10.91 -9.38 -1.75
CA GLY A 12 9.56 -8.88 -1.97
C GLY A 12 9.49 -7.48 -1.37
N LEU A 13 9.48 -6.46 -2.23
CA LEU A 13 9.45 -5.06 -1.82
C LEU A 13 8.13 -4.81 -1.12
N VAL A 14 8.13 -4.92 0.20
CA VAL A 14 6.96 -4.71 1.04
C VAL A 14 6.78 -3.21 1.20
N THR A 15 5.88 -2.65 0.42
CA THR A 15 5.36 -1.30 0.69
C THR A 15 4.21 -1.40 1.66
N ALA A 16 4.22 -0.60 2.73
CA ALA A 16 3.14 -0.56 3.68
C ALA A 16 2.00 0.29 3.13
N LEU A 17 0.82 -0.29 3.09
CA LEU A 17 -0.44 0.41 2.92
C LEU A 17 -0.98 0.70 4.32
N THR A 18 -1.00 1.96 4.71
CA THR A 18 -1.81 2.36 5.84
C THR A 18 -3.21 2.66 5.33
N ILE A 19 -4.14 1.74 5.54
CA ILE A 19 -5.56 2.01 5.33
C ILE A 19 -6.01 2.88 6.51
N ILE A 20 -5.96 4.19 6.34
CA ILE A 20 -6.65 5.11 7.24
C ILE A 20 -8.07 5.18 6.74
N VAL A 21 -8.95 4.48 7.43
CA VAL A 21 -10.38 4.55 7.18
C VAL A 21 -10.87 5.89 7.68
N ASN A 22 -10.94 6.88 6.81
CA ASN A 22 -11.45 8.19 7.15
C ASN A 22 -12.96 8.23 6.88
N LYS A 23 -13.75 8.32 7.95
CA LYS A 23 -15.19 8.54 7.86
C LYS A 23 -15.42 10.00 7.47
N GLN A 24 -15.77 10.24 6.21
CA GLN A 24 -16.28 11.54 5.83
C GLN A 24 -17.60 11.79 6.58
N ARG A 25 -17.61 12.81 7.44
CA ARG A 25 -18.82 13.26 8.14
C ARG A 25 -19.78 13.84 7.10
N GLN A 26 -20.71 13.06 6.62
CA GLN A 26 -21.91 13.54 5.94
C GLN A 26 -23.14 13.55 6.86
N ASP A 27 -22.97 13.65 8.17
CA ASP A 27 -24.11 13.74 9.08
C ASP A 27 -23.99 14.93 10.00
N ALA A 28 -24.29 16.12 9.45
CA ALA A 28 -24.50 17.32 10.25
C ALA A 28 -25.82 17.27 11.08
N ASN A 29 -26.54 16.13 11.09
CA ASN A 29 -27.81 16.03 11.80
C ASN A 29 -28.13 14.60 12.25
N ARG A 30 -27.29 14.00 13.10
CA ARG A 30 -27.68 12.85 13.92
C ARG A 30 -27.09 12.95 15.32
N ASN A 31 -28.04 13.12 16.27
CA ASN A 31 -27.90 13.05 17.70
C ASN A 31 -26.66 12.33 18.23
N ASN A 32 -25.80 13.10 18.91
CA ASN A 32 -24.93 12.71 20.02
C ASN A 32 -24.61 11.21 20.17
N ASN A 33 -23.98 10.61 19.17
CA ASN A 33 -23.33 9.33 19.37
C ASN A 33 -21.85 9.50 19.03
N PRO A 34 -20.97 9.56 20.06
CA PRO A 34 -19.53 9.55 19.82
C PRO A 34 -19.20 8.28 19.05
N CYS A 35 -18.44 8.41 17.98
CA CYS A 35 -17.90 7.37 17.10
C CYS A 35 -18.37 5.97 17.46
N SER A 36 -19.31 5.41 16.71
CA SER A 36 -19.65 4.01 16.91
C SER A 36 -18.35 3.21 16.68
N ASN A 37 -17.85 2.60 17.74
CA ASN A 37 -16.66 1.72 17.75
C ASN A 37 -16.91 0.41 16.95
N ARG A 38 -17.74 0.47 15.91
CA ARG A 38 -17.97 -0.70 15.06
C ARG A 38 -16.76 -0.87 14.13
N PRO A 39 -16.12 -2.03 14.17
CA PRO A 39 -15.04 -2.30 13.23
C PRO A 39 -15.55 -2.20 11.80
N VAL A 40 -14.79 -1.51 10.96
CA VAL A 40 -15.07 -1.43 9.52
C VAL A 40 -14.43 -2.62 8.84
N THR A 41 -15.21 -3.36 8.09
CA THR A 41 -14.72 -4.50 7.32
C THR A 41 -14.41 -4.05 5.90
N ILE A 42 -13.17 -4.22 5.47
CA ILE A 42 -12.73 -4.07 4.09
C ILE A 42 -12.65 -5.45 3.45
N GLN A 43 -13.36 -5.64 2.34
CA GLN A 43 -13.27 -6.87 1.56
C GLN A 43 -11.99 -6.87 0.73
N VAL A 44 -11.30 -8.00 0.66
CA VAL A 44 -10.08 -8.14 -0.16
C VAL A 44 -10.26 -9.33 -1.08
N GLU A 45 -10.27 -9.06 -2.39
CA GLU A 45 -10.27 -10.06 -3.45
C GLU A 45 -8.86 -10.22 -4.01
N GLY A 46 -8.52 -11.42 -4.48
CA GLY A 46 -7.22 -11.78 -5.04
C GLY A 46 -6.57 -12.95 -4.31
N ASP A 47 -5.35 -13.29 -4.72
CA ASP A 47 -4.61 -14.39 -4.13
C ASP A 47 -4.31 -14.13 -2.65
N LYS A 48 -4.50 -15.17 -1.82
CA LYS A 48 -4.23 -15.12 -0.38
C LYS A 48 -2.78 -14.76 -0.05
N ALA A 49 -1.82 -15.05 -0.93
CA ALA A 49 -0.41 -14.72 -0.78
C ALA A 49 -0.17 -13.20 -0.72
N TYR A 50 -0.99 -12.41 -1.41
CA TYR A 50 -0.86 -10.95 -1.52
C TYR A 50 -1.81 -10.16 -0.62
N ARG A 51 -2.61 -10.83 0.20
CA ARG A 51 -3.51 -10.15 1.14
C ARG A 51 -2.73 -9.25 2.09
N PRO A 52 -3.25 -8.07 2.39
CA PRO A 52 -2.65 -7.16 3.37
C PRO A 52 -2.47 -7.85 4.72
N ARG A 53 -1.36 -7.56 5.39
CA ARG A 53 -1.02 -8.14 6.70
C ARG A 53 -0.52 -7.04 7.63
N LYS A 54 -0.76 -7.21 8.92
CA LYS A 54 -0.12 -6.42 9.97
C LYS A 54 1.11 -7.15 10.47
N ALA A 55 2.20 -6.44 10.71
CA ALA A 55 3.38 -6.98 11.36
C ALA A 55 3.11 -7.23 12.85
N HIS A 56 2.40 -6.29 13.51
CA HIS A 56 1.97 -6.38 14.90
C HIS A 56 0.47 -6.10 15.01
N ILE A 57 -0.17 -6.66 16.03
CA ILE A 57 -1.62 -6.54 16.22
C ILE A 57 -2.10 -5.09 16.34
N ASP A 58 -1.27 -4.23 16.94
CA ASP A 58 -1.56 -2.84 17.23
C ASP A 58 -1.13 -1.87 16.13
N ASP A 59 -0.57 -2.37 15.02
CA ASP A 59 -0.21 -1.52 13.89
C ASP A 59 -1.44 -0.78 13.35
N ALA A 60 -1.29 0.52 13.08
CA ALA A 60 -2.36 1.34 12.50
C ALA A 60 -2.63 0.96 11.04
N GLY A 61 -1.61 0.50 10.34
CA GLY A 61 -1.66 0.17 8.92
C GLY A 61 -1.57 -1.33 8.61
N TRP A 62 -1.92 -1.65 7.37
CA TRP A 62 -1.75 -2.97 6.80
C TRP A 62 -0.68 -2.93 5.72
N ASP A 63 0.30 -3.81 5.80
CA ASP A 63 1.32 -3.94 4.77
C ASP A 63 0.75 -4.62 3.53
N ILE A 64 0.91 -3.97 2.36
CA ILE A 64 0.70 -4.59 1.06
C ILE A 64 2.03 -4.72 0.33
N ARG A 65 2.07 -5.66 -0.60
CA ARG A 65 3.26 -5.97 -1.40
C ARG A 65 2.93 -5.97 -2.89
N THR A 66 3.95 -5.88 -3.70
CA THR A 66 3.84 -6.14 -5.13
C THR A 66 3.58 -7.62 -5.38
N ALA A 67 2.82 -7.94 -6.43
CA ALA A 67 2.56 -9.31 -6.87
C ALA A 67 3.58 -9.79 -7.91
N GLU A 68 4.50 -8.92 -8.29
CA GLU A 68 5.55 -9.19 -9.27
C GLU A 68 6.85 -8.51 -8.83
N ASP A 69 7.96 -9.04 -9.29
CA ASP A 69 9.26 -8.41 -9.13
C ASP A 69 9.37 -7.19 -10.05
N VAL A 70 10.01 -6.13 -9.57
CA VAL A 70 10.23 -4.90 -10.31
C VAL A 70 11.68 -4.48 -10.19
N HIS A 71 12.26 -4.06 -11.32
CA HIS A 71 13.56 -3.41 -11.36
C HIS A 71 13.35 -1.90 -11.48
N LEU A 72 14.00 -1.12 -10.62
CA LEU A 72 13.92 0.33 -10.61
C LEU A 72 15.34 0.92 -10.59
N ALA A 73 15.79 1.47 -11.69
CA ALA A 73 17.00 2.27 -11.71
C ALA A 73 16.80 3.59 -10.93
N PRO A 74 17.88 4.29 -10.53
CA PRO A 74 17.77 5.62 -9.92
C PRO A 74 16.92 6.57 -10.75
N GLY A 75 15.91 7.20 -10.12
CA GLY A 75 14.96 8.10 -10.77
C GLY A 75 13.86 7.42 -11.58
N GLU A 76 13.90 6.11 -11.75
CA GLU A 76 12.90 5.36 -12.51
C GLU A 76 11.60 5.20 -11.73
N ARG A 77 10.48 5.12 -12.49
CA ARG A 77 9.13 4.92 -11.96
C ARG A 77 8.50 3.70 -12.61
N ALA A 78 7.75 2.95 -11.82
CA ALA A 78 6.96 1.82 -12.32
C ALA A 78 5.60 1.76 -11.65
N LEU A 79 4.60 1.39 -12.42
CA LEU A 79 3.26 1.06 -11.92
C LEU A 79 3.18 -0.45 -11.76
N VAL A 80 3.20 -0.93 -10.50
CA VAL A 80 3.34 -2.35 -10.17
C VAL A 80 2.06 -2.87 -9.54
N THR A 81 1.59 -4.01 -10.00
CA THR A 81 0.36 -4.61 -9.46
C THR A 81 0.57 -5.21 -8.06
N THR A 82 -0.46 -5.10 -7.23
CA THR A 82 -0.53 -5.81 -5.94
C THR A 82 -1.28 -7.15 -6.04
N GLY A 83 -1.92 -7.42 -7.18
CA GLY A 83 -2.76 -8.60 -7.38
C GLY A 83 -4.03 -8.65 -6.55
N ILE A 84 -4.38 -7.57 -5.83
CA ILE A 84 -5.58 -7.49 -4.99
C ILE A 84 -6.52 -6.36 -5.42
N LYS A 85 -7.80 -6.53 -5.09
CA LYS A 85 -8.84 -5.49 -5.13
C LYS A 85 -9.35 -5.25 -3.73
N LEU A 86 -9.83 -4.03 -3.47
CA LEU A 86 -10.37 -3.63 -2.17
C LEU A 86 -11.83 -3.22 -2.30
N GLY A 87 -12.71 -3.87 -1.54
CA GLY A 87 -14.09 -3.46 -1.38
C GLY A 87 -14.21 -2.50 -0.20
N ILE A 88 -14.07 -1.19 -0.48
CA ILE A 88 -14.14 -0.14 0.54
C ILE A 88 -15.59 0.30 0.69
N PRO A 89 -16.17 0.28 1.91
CA PRO A 89 -17.55 0.71 2.14
C PRO A 89 -17.75 2.21 1.84
N THR A 90 -18.94 2.56 1.38
CA THR A 90 -19.33 3.96 1.16
C THR A 90 -19.10 4.81 2.41
N GLY A 91 -18.58 6.02 2.24
CA GLY A 91 -18.20 6.94 3.32
C GLY A 91 -16.79 6.71 3.88
N TYR A 92 -16.03 5.81 3.27
CA TYR A 92 -14.64 5.53 3.60
C TYR A 92 -13.74 5.61 2.37
N CYS A 93 -12.46 5.79 2.59
CA CYS A 93 -11.43 5.67 1.57
C CYS A 93 -10.22 4.97 2.15
N ALA A 94 -9.34 4.45 1.31
CA ALA A 94 -8.04 3.93 1.73
C ALA A 94 -6.93 4.87 1.27
N LEU A 95 -5.91 5.06 2.13
CA LEU A 95 -4.68 5.77 1.79
C LEU A 95 -3.54 4.79 1.64
N VAL A 96 -2.83 4.92 0.53
CA VAL A 96 -1.59 4.19 0.28
C VAL A 96 -0.41 5.09 0.65
N LEU A 97 0.37 4.66 1.64
CA LEU A 97 1.50 5.42 2.15
C LEU A 97 2.81 4.64 1.97
N PRO A 98 3.93 5.32 1.73
CA PRO A 98 5.22 4.66 1.69
C PRO A 98 5.60 4.13 3.08
N ARG A 99 6.28 2.99 3.09
CA ARG A 99 6.84 2.44 4.30
C ARG A 99 8.12 3.18 4.67
N SER A 100 8.20 3.69 5.92
CA SER A 100 9.34 4.49 6.37
C SER A 100 10.69 3.79 6.18
N GLY A 101 10.75 2.50 6.51
CA GLY A 101 11.98 1.71 6.35
C GLY A 101 12.41 1.56 4.89
N THR A 102 11.49 1.34 3.97
CA THR A 102 11.77 1.24 2.53
C THR A 102 12.19 2.59 1.96
N ALA A 103 11.46 3.65 2.31
CA ALA A 103 11.79 4.99 1.86
C ALA A 103 13.15 5.46 2.38
N HIS A 104 13.44 5.25 3.66
CA HIS A 104 14.71 5.71 4.27
C HIS A 104 15.92 4.89 3.81
N LYS A 105 15.81 3.56 3.79
CA LYS A 105 16.96 2.68 3.53
C LYS A 105 17.24 2.49 2.05
N LEU A 106 16.20 2.46 1.22
CA LEU A 106 16.30 2.13 -0.19
C LEU A 106 15.98 3.30 -1.11
N GLY A 107 15.46 4.40 -0.59
CA GLY A 107 15.00 5.53 -1.40
C GLY A 107 13.73 5.25 -2.20
N VAL A 108 13.07 4.11 -2.01
CA VAL A 108 11.86 3.77 -2.76
C VAL A 108 10.62 4.28 -2.04
N THR A 109 9.78 4.98 -2.78
CA THR A 109 8.53 5.54 -2.28
C THR A 109 7.44 5.47 -3.34
N LEU A 110 6.28 6.05 -3.04
CA LEU A 110 5.19 6.22 -4.00
C LEU A 110 5.32 7.58 -4.68
N ASN A 111 5.29 7.57 -6.00
CA ASN A 111 5.34 8.80 -6.81
C ASN A 111 4.12 9.72 -6.58
N ASN A 112 2.99 9.14 -6.15
CA ASN A 112 1.74 9.84 -5.85
C ASN A 112 1.36 9.78 -4.35
N ALA A 113 2.34 9.74 -3.45
CA ALA A 113 2.07 9.67 -2.01
C ALA A 113 1.39 10.94 -1.48
N PRO A 114 0.30 10.84 -0.71
CA PRO A 114 -0.47 9.63 -0.45
C PRO A 114 -1.33 9.22 -1.65
N GLY A 115 -1.32 7.94 -2.01
CA GLY A 115 -2.28 7.40 -2.96
C GLY A 115 -3.67 7.30 -2.33
N LEU A 116 -4.72 7.70 -3.03
CA LEU A 116 -6.11 7.62 -2.56
C LEU A 116 -6.87 6.55 -3.33
N ILE A 117 -7.58 5.68 -2.62
CA ILE A 117 -8.48 4.67 -3.18
C ILE A 117 -9.89 4.95 -2.67
N ASP A 118 -10.78 5.27 -3.59
CA ASP A 118 -12.18 5.57 -3.28
C ASP A 118 -13.02 4.30 -3.07
N ALA A 119 -14.13 4.44 -2.35
CA ALA A 119 -15.10 3.35 -2.14
C ALA A 119 -15.66 2.76 -3.45
N GLY A 120 -15.76 3.56 -4.51
CA GLY A 120 -16.24 3.13 -5.83
C GLY A 120 -15.19 2.46 -6.71
N TYR A 121 -13.93 2.39 -6.28
CA TYR A 121 -12.87 1.79 -7.08
C TYR A 121 -12.97 0.26 -7.08
N GLN A 122 -13.19 -0.33 -8.26
CA GLN A 122 -13.38 -1.77 -8.45
C GLN A 122 -12.17 -2.46 -9.12
N GLY A 123 -11.15 -1.68 -9.48
CA GLY A 123 -9.96 -2.18 -10.15
C GLY A 123 -8.95 -2.83 -9.20
N THR A 124 -7.94 -3.45 -9.79
CA THR A 124 -6.77 -3.91 -9.05
C THR A 124 -6.01 -2.72 -8.48
N VAL A 125 -5.53 -2.85 -7.25
CA VAL A 125 -4.68 -1.83 -6.62
C VAL A 125 -3.28 -1.91 -7.22
N TYR A 126 -2.77 -0.77 -7.67
CA TYR A 126 -1.42 -0.62 -8.17
C TYR A 126 -0.60 0.30 -7.27
N LEU A 127 0.69 0.05 -7.19
CA LEU A 127 1.67 0.91 -6.54
C LEU A 127 2.45 1.67 -7.60
N ASN A 128 2.34 2.99 -7.58
CA ASN A 128 3.12 3.87 -8.44
C ASN A 128 4.44 4.17 -7.75
N LEU A 129 5.43 3.29 -7.96
CA LEU A 129 6.73 3.34 -7.29
C LEU A 129 7.68 4.30 -7.99
N ILE A 130 8.57 4.92 -7.21
CA ILE A 130 9.71 5.70 -7.70
C ILE A 130 10.94 5.39 -6.83
N ASN A 131 12.10 5.27 -7.47
CA ASN A 131 13.38 5.11 -6.80
C ASN A 131 14.10 6.45 -6.73
N HIS A 132 14.15 7.07 -5.56
CA HIS A 132 14.94 8.27 -5.26
C HIS A 132 16.35 7.96 -4.75
N GLY A 133 16.69 6.67 -4.62
CA GLY A 133 18.02 6.24 -4.21
C GLY A 133 19.05 6.38 -5.33
N ASP A 134 20.28 6.10 -4.98
CA ASP A 134 21.46 6.16 -5.89
C ASP A 134 21.81 4.81 -6.53
N LYS A 135 21.08 3.75 -6.16
CA LYS A 135 21.31 2.38 -6.64
C LYS A 135 20.06 1.80 -7.27
N ALA A 136 20.26 0.98 -8.28
CA ALA A 136 19.19 0.18 -8.85
C ALA A 136 18.72 -0.88 -7.85
N LEU A 137 17.43 -1.12 -7.84
CA LEU A 137 16.75 -2.06 -6.95
C LEU A 137 15.87 -3.02 -7.76
#